data_e7f2e7cfc52dd99feb6b8a208c28f5d8
#
_entry.id   e7f2e7cfc52dd99feb6b8a208c28f5d8
#
_cell.length_a   1.000
_cell.length_b   1.000
_cell.length_c   1.000
_cell.angle_alpha   90.00
_cell.angle_beta   90.00
_cell.angle_gamma   90.00
#
_symmetry.space_group_name_H-M   'P 1'
#
loop_
_entity.id
_entity.type
_entity.pdbx_description
1 polymer ?
#
loop_
_entity_poly.entity_id
_entity_poly.type
_entity_poly.pdbx_seq_one_letter_code
_entity_poly.pdbx_strand_id
1 'polypeptide(L)' 'DTEFLIRYTTGITPSMMVVYDGKEYNIHSIIDTGDRRTELRILASRRST' A
#
# COMPACT_ATOMS: atom_id res chain seq x y z
N ASP A 1 11.24 0.03 5.34
CA ASP A 1 10.13 0.11 4.41
C ASP A 1 9.52 -1.26 4.17
N THR A 2 8.22 -1.29 3.99
CA THR A 2 7.49 -2.52 3.78
C THR A 2 6.73 -2.43 2.47
N GLU A 3 6.74 -3.53 1.73
CA GLU A 3 5.99 -3.61 0.50
C GLU A 3 4.77 -4.50 0.71
N PHE A 4 3.62 -3.99 0.31
CA PHE A 4 2.39 -4.76 0.34
C PHE A 4 1.90 -4.99 -1.08
N LEU A 5 1.49 -6.20 -1.34
CA LEU A 5 0.90 -6.56 -2.62
C LEU A 5 -0.57 -6.87 -2.37
N ILE A 6 -1.44 -6.08 -2.95
CA ILE A 6 -2.87 -6.24 -2.73
C ILE A 6 -3.60 -6.37 -4.05
N ARG A 7 -4.83 -6.85 -3.98
CA ARG A 7 -5.67 -6.92 -5.16
C ARG A 7 -5.95 -5.50 -5.65
N TYR A 8 -5.94 -5.33 -6.95
CA TYR A 8 -6.22 -4.03 -7.53
C TYR A 8 -7.56 -3.48 -7.03
N THR A 9 -7.53 -2.24 -6.60
CA THR A 9 -8.74 -1.53 -6.19
C THR A 9 -8.54 -0.06 -6.49
N THR A 10 -9.61 0.65 -6.71
CA THR A 10 -9.57 2.08 -6.96
C THR A 10 -9.78 2.84 -5.66
N GLY A 11 -9.36 4.10 -5.65
CA GLY A 11 -9.60 4.96 -4.50
C GLY A 11 -8.51 4.95 -3.45
N ILE A 12 -7.44 4.18 -3.65
CA ILE A 12 -6.31 4.18 -2.73
C ILE A 12 -5.39 5.33 -3.09
N THR A 13 -5.04 6.13 -2.10
CA THR A 13 -4.16 7.29 -2.31
C THR A 13 -3.00 7.24 -1.32
N PRO A 14 -1.89 7.94 -1.62
CA PRO A 14 -0.75 7.99 -0.69
C PRO A 14 -1.06 8.65 0.65
N SER A 15 -2.19 9.32 0.77
CA SER A 15 -2.58 9.91 2.04
C SER A 15 -3.21 8.90 2.98
N MET A 16 -3.49 7.71 2.49
CA MET A 16 -4.09 6.66 3.29
C MET A 16 -3.03 5.91 4.09
N MET A 17 -3.50 5.12 5.03
CA MET A 17 -2.66 4.32 5.91
C MET A 17 -3.03 2.86 5.73
N VAL A 18 -2.02 1.99 5.82
CA VAL A 18 -2.26 0.55 5.83
C VAL A 18 -2.25 0.07 7.27
N VAL A 19 -3.24 -0.72 7.65
CA VAL A 19 -3.25 -1.37 8.95
C VAL A 19 -3.06 -2.86 8.72
N TYR A 20 -2.00 -3.41 9.25
CA TYR A 20 -1.67 -4.80 9.06
C TYR A 20 -1.09 -5.37 10.35
N ASP A 21 -1.64 -6.49 10.79
CA ASP A 21 -1.18 -7.17 12.00
C ASP A 21 -1.15 -6.21 13.20
N GLY A 22 -2.17 -5.37 13.31
CA GLY A 22 -2.28 -4.42 14.41
C GLY A 22 -1.32 -3.26 14.33
N LYS A 23 -0.60 -3.09 13.22
CA LYS A 23 0.38 -2.03 13.05
C LYS A 23 -0.02 -1.12 11.92
N GLU A 24 0.32 0.14 12.07
CA GLU A 24 -0.01 1.16 11.07
C GLU A 24 1.20 1.49 10.22
N TYR A 25 0.96 1.63 8.92
CA TYR A 25 2.00 1.96 7.96
C TYR A 25 1.57 3.16 7.14
N ASN A 26 2.47 4.12 6.97
CA ASN A 26 2.23 5.27 6.10
C ASN A 26 2.62 4.92 4.68
N ILE A 27 1.73 5.16 3.75
CA ILE A 27 1.97 4.84 2.34
C ILE A 27 2.89 5.90 1.74
N HIS A 28 3.96 5.44 1.07
CA HIS A 28 4.86 6.32 0.33
C HIS A 28 4.53 6.36 -1.14
N SER A 29 4.25 5.20 -1.71
CA SER A 29 4.04 5.07 -3.14
C SER A 29 3.07 3.96 -3.44
N ILE A 30 2.33 4.13 -4.51
CA ILE A 30 1.42 3.11 -5.00
C ILE A 30 1.81 2.84 -6.45
N ILE A 31 2.13 1.60 -6.77
CA ILE A 31 2.58 1.20 -8.08
C ILE A 31 1.58 0.22 -8.67
N ASP A 32 1.06 0.57 -9.84
CA ASP A 32 0.21 -0.33 -10.60
C ASP A 32 1.14 -1.23 -11.39
N THR A 33 1.26 -2.48 -10.98
CA THR A 33 2.27 -3.36 -11.53
C THR A 33 1.88 -4.09 -12.79
N GLY A 34 0.61 -4.04 -13.18
CA GLY A 34 0.18 -4.92 -14.23
C GLY A 34 -0.64 -4.27 -15.31
N ASP A 35 -0.44 -4.75 -16.54
CA ASP A 35 -1.29 -4.38 -17.66
C ASP A 35 -2.72 -4.82 -17.41
N ARG A 36 -2.90 -5.82 -16.56
CA ARG A 36 -4.21 -6.38 -16.28
C ARG A 36 -4.85 -5.78 -15.03
N ARG A 37 -4.11 -4.94 -14.34
CA ARG A 37 -4.59 -4.29 -13.12
C ARG A 37 -5.16 -5.27 -12.11
N THR A 38 -4.44 -6.37 -11.93
CA THR A 38 -4.87 -7.37 -10.98
C THR A 38 -4.32 -7.14 -9.59
N GLU A 39 -3.21 -6.40 -9.50
CA GLU A 39 -2.54 -6.17 -8.23
C GLU A 39 -1.97 -4.77 -8.16
N LEU A 40 -1.89 -4.25 -6.93
CA LEU A 40 -1.19 -3.01 -6.65
C LEU A 40 -0.06 -3.30 -5.68
N ARG A 41 1.08 -2.68 -5.94
CA ARG A 41 2.21 -2.72 -5.02
C ARG A 41 2.22 -1.43 -4.23
N ILE A 42 2.19 -1.54 -2.92
CA ILE A 42 2.19 -0.39 -2.04
C ILE A 42 3.47 -0.39 -1.22
N LEU A 43 4.21 0.70 -1.32
CA LEU A 43 5.40 0.89 -0.52
C LEU A 43 5.04 1.77 0.67
N ALA A 44 5.31 1.28 1.85
CA ALA A 44 4.90 1.96 3.07
C ALA A 44 5.96 1.79 4.15
N SER A 45 5.98 2.72 5.09
CA SER A 45 6.84 2.64 6.25
C SER A 45 6.01 2.48 7.49
N ARG A 46 6.48 1.63 8.39
CA ARG A 46 5.81 1.45 9.66
C ARG A 46 5.80 2.76 10.43
N ARG A 47 4.65 3.12 10.92
CA ARG A 47 4.51 4.32 11.72
C ARG A 47 5.16 4.08 13.08
N SER A 48 6.07 4.95 13.42
CA SER A 48 6.77 4.90 14.69
C SER A 48 6.07 5.84 15.66
N THR A 49 5.53 5.31 16.70
CA THR A 49 4.88 6.13 17.72
C THR A 49 5.34 5.71 19.10
#